data_bf014377ef67c7706df0e874d3feb86a
#
_entry.id   bf014377ef67c7706df0e874d3feb86a
#
_cell.length_a   1.000
_cell.length_b   1.000
_cell.length_c   1.000
_cell.angle_alpha   90.00
_cell.angle_beta   90.00
_cell.angle_gamma   90.00
#
_symmetry.space_group_name_H-M   'P 1'
#
loop_
_entity.id
_entity.type
_entity.pdbx_description
1 polymer ?
#
loop_
_entity_poly.entity_id
_entity_poly.type
_entity_poly.pdbx_seq_one_letter_code
_entity_poly.pdbx_strand_id
1 'polypeptide(L)'
;LTDADPENPTNIKAYNDWASDHEHIMAKSLYSAGTTWPGVFFAEDRITLDILCERKDVDAKRIGCAGLSGGGMRTIFMGGLDPRIKCAVCVGFMTTWKDFVLHKSFTHTWMTYVPLLPNELDLPEILGLRAPLPTLVLNDEQDGLFTFSEMKQADNVLREVYKKANAADHYRCSFYPGPHKFDASMQTEAFGWFDKWLKF
;
A
#
# COMPACT_ATOMS: atom_id res chain seq x y z
N LEU A 1 -8.44 17.58 -24.69
CA LEU A 1 -7.29 16.68 -24.41
C LEU A 1 -7.24 15.45 -25.32
N THR A 2 -8.35 15.11 -25.99
CA THR A 2 -8.48 13.90 -26.82
C THR A 2 -7.64 13.92 -28.12
N ASP A 3 -7.22 15.11 -28.58
CA ASP A 3 -6.45 15.29 -29.82
C ASP A 3 -4.97 15.65 -29.56
N ALA A 4 -4.55 15.59 -28.30
CA ALA A 4 -3.17 15.90 -27.93
C ALA A 4 -2.25 14.70 -28.20
N ASP A 5 -1.10 14.96 -28.81
CA ASP A 5 -0.05 13.97 -29.03
C ASP A 5 0.40 13.37 -27.68
N PRO A 6 0.20 12.05 -27.46
CA PRO A 6 0.51 11.41 -26.19
C PRO A 6 2.01 11.25 -25.94
N GLU A 7 2.87 11.49 -26.92
CA GLU A 7 4.32 11.42 -26.80
C GLU A 7 4.96 12.79 -26.51
N ASN A 8 4.19 13.88 -26.64
CA ASN A 8 4.69 15.22 -26.38
C ASN A 8 4.75 15.51 -24.86
N PRO A 9 5.93 15.80 -24.27
CA PRO A 9 6.06 16.03 -22.83
C PRO A 9 5.18 17.16 -22.28
N THR A 10 4.92 18.21 -23.08
CA THR A 10 4.05 19.33 -22.67
C THR A 10 2.59 18.85 -22.56
N ASN A 11 2.14 18.01 -23.48
CA ASN A 11 0.78 17.44 -23.46
C ASN A 11 0.63 16.46 -22.30
N ILE A 12 1.66 15.64 -22.02
CA ILE A 12 1.69 14.74 -20.88
C ILE A 12 1.56 15.53 -19.56
N LYS A 13 2.36 16.60 -19.42
CA LYS A 13 2.28 17.45 -18.24
C LYS A 13 0.92 18.08 -18.05
N ALA A 14 0.38 18.68 -19.12
CA ALA A 14 -0.94 19.33 -19.08
C ALA A 14 -2.06 18.34 -18.73
N TYR A 15 -1.97 17.10 -19.24
CA TYR A 15 -2.91 16.03 -18.89
C TYR A 15 -2.79 15.63 -17.42
N ASN A 16 -1.58 15.44 -16.91
CA ASN A 16 -1.35 15.05 -15.53
C ASN A 16 -1.80 16.14 -14.54
N ASP A 17 -1.51 17.40 -14.83
CA ASP A 17 -1.97 18.54 -14.04
C ASP A 17 -3.50 18.58 -14.01
N TRP A 18 -4.14 18.45 -15.18
CA TRP A 18 -5.61 18.41 -15.28
C TRP A 18 -6.20 17.22 -14.51
N ALA A 19 -5.63 16.02 -14.65
CA ALA A 19 -6.11 14.81 -13.98
C ALA A 19 -6.01 14.96 -12.46
N SER A 20 -4.90 15.50 -11.96
CA SER A 20 -4.69 15.77 -10.53
C SER A 20 -5.73 16.76 -9.99
N ASP A 21 -5.98 17.86 -10.69
CA ASP A 21 -6.96 18.86 -10.29
C ASP A 21 -8.40 18.33 -10.30
N HIS A 22 -8.66 17.25 -11.05
CA HIS A 22 -10.01 16.67 -11.23
C HIS A 22 -10.24 15.32 -10.54
N GLU A 23 -9.27 14.83 -9.74
CA GLU A 23 -9.42 13.59 -8.94
C GLU A 23 -10.73 13.56 -8.12
N HIS A 24 -11.11 14.71 -7.58
CA HIS A 24 -12.31 14.82 -6.77
C HIS A 24 -13.60 14.49 -7.54
N ILE A 25 -13.64 14.70 -8.86
CA ILE A 25 -14.79 14.35 -9.70
C ILE A 25 -14.94 12.83 -9.75
N MET A 26 -13.84 12.12 -9.98
CA MET A 26 -13.83 10.66 -9.99
C MET A 26 -14.24 10.08 -8.64
N ALA A 27 -13.63 10.58 -7.55
CA ALA A 27 -13.95 10.12 -6.20
C ALA A 27 -15.42 10.31 -5.84
N LYS A 28 -15.98 11.51 -6.12
CA LYS A 28 -17.39 11.81 -5.87
C LYS A 28 -18.34 10.95 -6.71
N SER A 29 -17.97 10.67 -7.96
CA SER A 29 -18.74 9.80 -8.84
C SER A 29 -18.77 8.37 -8.31
N LEU A 30 -17.63 7.82 -7.87
CA LEU A 30 -17.53 6.51 -7.27
C LEU A 30 -18.33 6.40 -5.96
N TYR A 31 -18.21 7.41 -5.09
CA TYR A 31 -19.02 7.46 -3.85
C TYR A 31 -20.52 7.49 -4.13
N SER A 32 -20.93 8.29 -5.14
CA SER A 32 -22.34 8.35 -5.56
C SER A 32 -22.84 7.05 -6.15
N ALA A 33 -21.95 6.25 -6.75
CA ALA A 33 -22.23 4.91 -7.27
C ALA A 33 -22.16 3.82 -6.18
N GLY A 34 -21.90 4.17 -4.92
CA GLY A 34 -21.83 3.21 -3.81
C GLY A 34 -20.52 2.41 -3.75
N THR A 35 -19.44 2.92 -4.37
CA THR A 35 -18.11 2.31 -4.31
C THR A 35 -17.05 3.34 -3.96
N THR A 36 -15.78 2.94 -3.95
CA THR A 36 -14.65 3.80 -3.63
C THR A 36 -13.51 3.56 -4.60
N TRP A 37 -12.59 4.50 -4.73
CA TRP A 37 -11.41 4.29 -5.56
C TRP A 37 -10.52 3.14 -5.04
N PRO A 38 -10.23 3.03 -3.72
CA PRO A 38 -9.58 1.84 -3.19
C PRO A 38 -10.31 0.54 -3.48
N GLY A 39 -11.64 0.54 -3.51
CA GLY A 39 -12.45 -0.62 -3.89
C GLY A 39 -12.23 -1.04 -5.34
N VAL A 40 -12.14 -0.07 -6.26
CA VAL A 40 -11.81 -0.32 -7.68
C VAL A 40 -10.40 -0.90 -7.80
N PHE A 41 -9.39 -0.28 -7.18
CA PHE A 41 -8.02 -0.81 -7.19
C PHE A 41 -7.92 -2.23 -6.63
N PHE A 42 -8.59 -2.50 -5.53
CA PHE A 42 -8.58 -3.83 -4.95
C PHE A 42 -9.20 -4.88 -5.89
N ALA A 43 -10.28 -4.53 -6.59
CA ALA A 43 -10.89 -5.40 -7.58
C ALA A 43 -9.95 -5.67 -8.76
N GLU A 44 -9.30 -4.64 -9.30
CA GLU A 44 -8.32 -4.73 -10.39
C GLU A 44 -7.09 -5.55 -9.96
N ASP A 45 -6.59 -5.33 -8.76
CA ASP A 45 -5.46 -6.09 -8.20
C ASP A 45 -5.78 -7.56 -8.06
N ARG A 46 -7.00 -7.89 -7.62
CA ARG A 46 -7.45 -9.30 -7.56
C ARG A 46 -7.53 -9.95 -8.93
N ILE A 47 -8.07 -9.25 -9.93
CA ILE A 47 -8.10 -9.75 -11.32
C ILE A 47 -6.67 -9.96 -11.83
N THR A 48 -5.76 -9.03 -11.55
CA THR A 48 -4.34 -9.17 -11.91
C THR A 48 -3.73 -10.41 -11.25
N LEU A 49 -4.03 -10.62 -9.98
CA LEU A 49 -3.56 -11.81 -9.25
C LEU A 49 -4.17 -13.11 -9.81
N ASP A 50 -5.43 -13.10 -10.22
CA ASP A 50 -6.08 -14.23 -10.90
C ASP A 50 -5.31 -14.60 -12.18
N ILE A 51 -5.03 -13.61 -13.02
CA ILE A 51 -4.24 -13.79 -14.26
C ILE A 51 -2.84 -14.32 -13.95
N LEU A 52 -2.16 -13.80 -12.93
CA LEU A 52 -0.84 -14.28 -12.53
C LEU A 52 -0.87 -15.73 -12.07
N CYS A 53 -1.89 -16.12 -11.31
CA CYS A 53 -2.04 -17.50 -10.81
C CYS A 53 -2.31 -18.51 -11.92
N GLU A 54 -2.89 -18.10 -13.05
CA GLU A 54 -3.19 -18.96 -14.20
C GLU A 54 -2.00 -19.14 -15.15
N ARG A 55 -0.96 -18.28 -15.02
CA ARG A 55 0.22 -18.35 -15.90
C ARG A 55 1.07 -19.57 -15.57
N LYS A 56 1.54 -20.25 -16.61
CA LYS A 56 2.40 -21.45 -16.49
C LYS A 56 3.83 -21.15 -16.04
N ASP A 57 4.28 -19.90 -16.22
CA ASP A 57 5.60 -19.41 -15.85
C ASP A 57 5.64 -18.76 -14.47
N VAL A 58 4.52 -18.76 -13.73
CA VAL A 58 4.38 -18.22 -12.37
C VAL A 58 4.08 -19.35 -11.38
N ASP A 59 4.81 -19.37 -10.27
CA ASP A 59 4.48 -20.24 -9.14
C ASP A 59 3.44 -19.55 -8.25
N ALA A 60 2.17 -19.93 -8.44
CA ALA A 60 1.04 -19.39 -7.70
C ALA A 60 1.11 -19.62 -6.17
N LYS A 61 2.00 -20.50 -5.69
CA LYS A 61 2.20 -20.74 -4.26
C LYS A 61 3.24 -19.80 -3.63
N ARG A 62 3.92 -18.99 -4.44
CA ARG A 62 5.02 -18.12 -4.02
C ARG A 62 4.90 -16.70 -4.54
N ILE A 63 3.69 -16.15 -4.53
CA ILE A 63 3.42 -14.78 -4.95
C ILE A 63 3.59 -13.84 -3.76
N GLY A 64 4.37 -12.79 -3.96
CA GLY A 64 4.49 -11.66 -3.04
C GLY A 64 3.93 -10.38 -3.64
N CYS A 65 3.65 -9.37 -2.80
CA CYS A 65 3.34 -8.03 -3.26
C CYS A 65 4.20 -6.98 -2.53
N ALA A 66 4.58 -5.95 -3.25
CA ALA A 66 5.28 -4.79 -2.71
C ALA A 66 4.83 -3.51 -3.41
N GLY A 67 4.91 -2.39 -2.72
CA GLY A 67 4.64 -1.10 -3.33
C GLY A 67 5.06 0.06 -2.46
N LEU A 68 5.47 1.15 -3.12
CA LEU A 68 5.77 2.43 -2.50
C LEU A 68 4.53 3.33 -2.51
N SER A 69 4.29 4.08 -1.43
CA SER A 69 3.28 5.13 -1.36
C SER A 69 1.87 4.59 -1.66
N GLY A 70 1.20 5.03 -2.72
CA GLY A 70 -0.06 4.44 -3.19
C GLY A 70 0.05 2.93 -3.44
N GLY A 71 1.21 2.44 -3.90
CA GLY A 71 1.51 1.01 -3.98
C GLY A 71 1.61 0.34 -2.59
N GLY A 72 2.10 1.06 -1.58
CA GLY A 72 2.09 0.63 -0.17
C GLY A 72 0.66 0.46 0.35
N MET A 73 -0.22 1.39 0.04
CA MET A 73 -1.65 1.27 0.35
C MET A 73 -2.27 0.04 -0.31
N ARG A 74 -2.02 -0.17 -1.61
CA ARG A 74 -2.51 -1.37 -2.32
C ARG A 74 -1.96 -2.65 -1.70
N THR A 75 -0.70 -2.63 -1.24
CA THR A 75 -0.09 -3.76 -0.51
C THR A 75 -0.79 -4.03 0.83
N ILE A 76 -1.25 -3.00 1.56
CA ILE A 76 -2.03 -3.18 2.78
C ILE A 76 -3.31 -3.96 2.49
N PHE A 77 -4.07 -3.55 1.48
CA PHE A 77 -5.33 -4.22 1.12
C PHE A 77 -5.11 -5.59 0.51
N MET A 78 -4.24 -5.72 -0.50
CA MET A 78 -3.97 -7.01 -1.14
C MET A 78 -3.32 -8.00 -0.19
N GLY A 79 -2.32 -7.56 0.55
CA GLY A 79 -1.63 -8.41 1.52
C GLY A 79 -2.51 -8.84 2.68
N GLY A 80 -3.36 -7.93 3.18
CA GLY A 80 -4.25 -8.20 4.32
C GLY A 80 -5.47 -9.06 3.96
N LEU A 81 -5.99 -8.93 2.73
CA LEU A 81 -7.30 -9.49 2.38
C LEU A 81 -7.24 -10.65 1.39
N ASP A 82 -6.13 -10.88 0.67
CA ASP A 82 -6.01 -12.01 -0.25
C ASP A 82 -4.93 -13.01 0.22
N PRO A 83 -5.33 -14.22 0.65
CA PRO A 83 -4.41 -15.21 1.21
C PRO A 83 -3.43 -15.82 0.20
N ARG A 84 -3.59 -15.54 -1.09
CA ARG A 84 -2.65 -15.96 -2.14
C ARG A 84 -1.34 -15.17 -2.09
N ILE A 85 -1.35 -13.96 -1.52
CA ILE A 85 -0.14 -13.18 -1.26
C ILE A 85 0.62 -13.81 -0.09
N LYS A 86 1.74 -14.48 -0.38
CA LYS A 86 2.51 -15.23 0.63
C LYS A 86 3.51 -14.36 1.38
N CYS A 87 3.95 -13.24 0.78
CA CYS A 87 4.85 -12.28 1.40
C CYS A 87 4.46 -10.86 1.00
N ALA A 88 4.45 -9.92 1.93
CA ALA A 88 4.09 -8.53 1.66
C ALA A 88 5.17 -7.55 2.12
N VAL A 89 5.44 -6.52 1.31
CA VAL A 89 6.35 -5.42 1.63
C VAL A 89 5.64 -4.09 1.41
N CYS A 90 5.19 -3.45 2.49
CA CYS A 90 4.56 -2.14 2.46
C CYS A 90 5.63 -1.05 2.63
N VAL A 91 5.77 -0.15 1.66
CA VAL A 91 6.78 0.90 1.66
C VAL A 91 6.12 2.27 1.68
N GLY A 92 6.48 3.11 2.66
CA GLY A 92 6.10 4.52 2.73
C GLY A 92 4.59 4.76 2.77
N PHE A 93 3.84 3.92 3.51
CA PHE A 93 2.39 4.14 3.70
C PHE A 93 1.86 3.64 5.05
N MET A 94 2.64 2.96 5.88
CA MET A 94 2.11 2.42 7.14
C MET A 94 2.05 3.49 8.23
N THR A 95 0.84 3.85 8.61
CA THR A 95 0.49 4.82 9.65
C THR A 95 -0.85 4.45 10.28
N THR A 96 -1.40 5.28 11.17
CA THR A 96 -2.77 5.12 11.70
C THR A 96 -3.77 6.02 10.98
N TRP A 97 -5.03 5.58 10.87
CA TRP A 97 -6.10 6.32 10.18
C TRP A 97 -6.43 7.66 10.82
N LYS A 98 -6.54 7.70 12.14
CA LYS A 98 -7.07 8.88 12.83
C LYS A 98 -6.23 10.11 12.55
N ASP A 99 -4.93 10.03 12.75
CA ASP A 99 -4.01 11.14 12.48
C ASP A 99 -3.94 11.45 10.99
N PHE A 100 -3.88 10.40 10.16
CA PHE A 100 -3.85 10.52 8.71
C PHE A 100 -5.04 11.33 8.18
N VAL A 101 -6.27 11.02 8.61
CA VAL A 101 -7.46 11.73 8.18
C VAL A 101 -7.53 13.15 8.72
N LEU A 102 -7.19 13.36 9.99
CA LEU A 102 -7.36 14.66 10.65
C LEU A 102 -6.23 15.65 10.35
N HIS A 103 -5.01 15.18 10.16
CA HIS A 103 -3.83 16.05 10.11
C HIS A 103 -3.02 15.94 8.83
N LYS A 104 -3.20 14.89 8.02
CA LYS A 104 -2.44 14.61 6.80
C LYS A 104 -3.28 14.48 5.53
N SER A 105 -4.61 14.57 5.62
CA SER A 105 -5.49 14.37 4.46
C SER A 105 -5.21 15.33 3.30
N PHE A 106 -4.72 16.55 3.59
CA PHE A 106 -4.37 17.53 2.56
C PHE A 106 -3.12 17.16 1.73
N THR A 107 -2.31 16.21 2.20
CA THR A 107 -1.12 15.73 1.49
C THR A 107 -1.39 14.56 0.56
N HIS A 108 -2.61 14.00 0.61
CA HIS A 108 -2.95 12.76 -0.08
C HIS A 108 -4.07 12.92 -1.07
N THR A 109 -4.06 12.04 -2.08
CA THR A 109 -5.06 12.00 -3.14
C THR A 109 -6.38 11.43 -2.63
N TRP A 110 -7.48 11.69 -3.36
CA TRP A 110 -8.79 11.10 -3.10
C TRP A 110 -8.80 9.55 -3.21
N MET A 111 -7.77 8.97 -3.81
CA MET A 111 -7.61 7.53 -4.00
C MET A 111 -7.35 6.75 -2.70
N THR A 112 -7.15 7.42 -1.57
CA THR A 112 -6.76 6.74 -0.32
C THR A 112 -7.91 6.50 0.65
N TYR A 113 -9.08 7.09 0.42
CA TYR A 113 -10.15 7.13 1.42
C TYR A 113 -11.27 6.13 1.17
N VAL A 114 -11.61 5.36 2.21
CA VAL A 114 -12.73 4.42 2.22
C VAL A 114 -13.71 4.86 3.31
N PRO A 115 -14.94 5.30 2.99
CA PRO A 115 -15.93 5.68 3.97
C PRO A 115 -16.20 4.55 4.96
N LEU A 116 -16.38 4.90 6.23
CA LEU A 116 -16.69 4.04 7.38
C LEU A 116 -15.54 3.08 7.80
N LEU A 117 -14.62 2.71 6.93
CA LEU A 117 -13.55 1.78 7.25
C LEU A 117 -12.72 2.18 8.49
N PRO A 118 -12.38 3.47 8.71
CA PRO A 118 -11.67 3.89 9.92
C PRO A 118 -12.41 3.67 11.24
N ASN A 119 -13.71 3.41 11.20
CA ASN A 119 -14.50 3.06 12.38
C ASN A 119 -14.39 1.57 12.75
N GLU A 120 -14.00 0.74 11.80
CA GLU A 120 -13.97 -0.72 11.94
C GLU A 120 -12.54 -1.24 12.13
N LEU A 121 -11.61 -0.79 11.28
CA LEU A 121 -10.22 -1.27 11.24
C LEU A 121 -9.26 -0.13 10.93
N ASP A 122 -8.13 -0.11 11.63
CA ASP A 122 -7.00 0.74 11.29
C ASP A 122 -6.11 0.09 10.20
N LEU A 123 -5.29 0.88 9.51
CA LEU A 123 -4.39 0.41 8.46
C LEU A 123 -3.48 -0.75 8.92
N PRO A 124 -2.82 -0.67 10.10
CA PRO A 124 -2.03 -1.80 10.59
C PRO A 124 -2.89 -3.03 10.93
N GLU A 125 -4.14 -2.86 11.34
CA GLU A 125 -5.04 -3.98 11.59
C GLU A 125 -5.42 -4.68 10.29
N ILE A 126 -5.72 -3.92 9.23
CA ILE A 126 -6.02 -4.50 7.90
C ILE A 126 -4.83 -5.34 7.41
N LEU A 127 -3.60 -4.79 7.45
CA LEU A 127 -2.42 -5.56 7.06
C LEU A 127 -2.17 -6.72 8.01
N GLY A 128 -2.48 -6.56 9.29
CA GLY A 128 -2.35 -7.58 10.32
C GLY A 128 -3.24 -8.82 10.13
N LEU A 129 -4.35 -8.71 9.38
CA LEU A 129 -5.24 -9.85 9.09
C LEU A 129 -4.51 -11.02 8.41
N ARG A 130 -3.39 -10.74 7.76
CA ARG A 130 -2.58 -11.77 7.09
C ARG A 130 -1.70 -12.61 8.02
N ALA A 131 -1.56 -12.23 9.28
CA ALA A 131 -0.71 -12.99 10.22
C ALA A 131 -1.14 -14.47 10.27
N PRO A 132 -0.19 -15.43 10.24
CA PRO A 132 1.25 -15.31 10.44
C PRO A 132 2.09 -15.17 9.14
N LEU A 133 1.52 -14.81 8.00
CA LEU A 133 2.26 -14.69 6.74
C LEU A 133 3.28 -13.54 6.80
N PRO A 134 4.50 -13.70 6.20
CA PRO A 134 5.59 -12.76 6.32
C PRO A 134 5.25 -11.35 5.83
N THR A 135 5.56 -10.34 6.64
CA THR A 135 5.31 -8.93 6.36
C THR A 135 6.50 -8.05 6.73
N LEU A 136 6.91 -7.22 5.78
CA LEU A 136 7.88 -6.16 5.98
C LEU A 136 7.22 -4.80 5.78
N VAL A 137 7.50 -3.86 6.68
CA VAL A 137 7.15 -2.46 6.54
C VAL A 137 8.42 -1.64 6.47
N LEU A 138 8.54 -0.77 5.46
CA LEU A 138 9.63 0.17 5.29
C LEU A 138 9.06 1.59 5.30
N ASN A 139 9.47 2.39 6.26
CA ASN A 139 9.06 3.79 6.39
C ASN A 139 10.27 4.72 6.42
N ASP A 140 10.07 5.98 6.05
CA ASP A 140 11.09 7.03 6.10
C ASP A 140 10.83 7.95 7.29
N GLU A 141 11.88 8.26 8.09
CA GLU A 141 11.74 9.01 9.35
C GLU A 141 11.31 10.47 9.15
N GLN A 142 11.70 11.06 8.04
CA GLN A 142 11.38 12.44 7.68
C GLN A 142 10.35 12.54 6.54
N ASP A 143 9.51 11.49 6.40
CA ASP A 143 8.44 11.51 5.43
C ASP A 143 7.37 12.55 5.82
N GLY A 144 7.30 13.65 5.06
CA GLY A 144 6.35 14.74 5.31
C GLY A 144 4.88 14.35 5.11
N LEU A 145 4.61 13.23 4.43
CA LEU A 145 3.27 12.75 4.15
C LEU A 145 2.60 12.11 5.36
N PHE A 146 3.39 11.63 6.33
CA PHE A 146 2.89 10.93 7.51
C PHE A 146 3.51 11.47 8.80
N THR A 147 2.83 11.27 9.90
CA THR A 147 3.32 11.64 11.24
C THR A 147 4.18 10.50 11.80
N PHE A 148 5.43 10.77 12.14
CA PHE A 148 6.40 9.74 12.53
C PHE A 148 5.97 8.93 13.77
N SER A 149 5.35 9.59 14.78
CA SER A 149 4.81 8.88 15.95
C SER A 149 3.72 7.89 15.59
N GLU A 150 2.92 8.20 14.56
CA GLU A 150 1.84 7.33 14.10
C GLU A 150 2.35 6.15 13.28
N MET A 151 3.44 6.33 12.52
CA MET A 151 4.13 5.20 11.90
C MET A 151 4.66 4.21 12.97
N LYS A 152 5.22 4.72 14.07
CA LYS A 152 5.66 3.90 15.21
C LYS A 152 4.48 3.21 15.92
N GLN A 153 3.37 3.91 16.05
CA GLN A 153 2.15 3.32 16.62
C GLN A 153 1.64 2.17 15.76
N ALA A 154 1.60 2.34 14.45
CA ALA A 154 1.24 1.29 13.51
C ALA A 154 2.21 0.08 13.59
N ASP A 155 3.52 0.31 13.71
CA ASP A 155 4.51 -0.75 13.96
C ASP A 155 4.21 -1.51 15.25
N ASN A 156 3.90 -0.80 16.34
CA ASN A 156 3.55 -1.44 17.62
C ASN A 156 2.33 -2.34 17.49
N VAL A 157 1.28 -1.90 16.79
CA VAL A 157 0.08 -2.72 16.53
C VAL A 157 0.45 -4.00 15.80
N LEU A 158 1.21 -3.91 14.70
CA LEU A 158 1.61 -5.08 13.93
C LEU A 158 2.52 -6.03 14.73
N ARG A 159 3.46 -5.51 15.54
CA ARG A 159 4.27 -6.34 16.44
C ARG A 159 3.42 -7.15 17.40
N GLU A 160 2.42 -6.54 18.02
CA GLU A 160 1.52 -7.25 18.95
C GLU A 160 0.63 -8.28 18.23
N VAL A 161 0.17 -7.99 17.01
CA VAL A 161 -0.58 -8.96 16.18
C VAL A 161 0.29 -10.19 15.91
N TYR A 162 1.52 -10.01 15.40
CA TYR A 162 2.42 -11.11 15.08
C TYR A 162 2.91 -11.87 16.32
N LYS A 163 3.09 -11.20 17.45
CA LYS A 163 3.39 -11.83 18.73
C LYS A 163 2.24 -12.73 19.20
N LYS A 164 1.00 -12.25 19.13
CA LYS A 164 -0.21 -13.05 19.45
C LYS A 164 -0.37 -14.25 18.50
N ALA A 165 0.05 -14.12 17.25
CA ALA A 165 0.04 -15.20 16.27
C ALA A 165 1.21 -16.20 16.46
N ASN A 166 2.07 -16.03 17.47
CA ASN A 166 3.31 -16.82 17.70
C ASN A 166 4.25 -16.80 16.46
N ALA A 167 4.31 -15.69 15.76
CA ALA A 167 5.07 -15.50 14.51
C ALA A 167 5.84 -14.15 14.50
N ALA A 168 6.41 -13.76 15.63
CA ALA A 168 7.08 -12.47 15.79
C ALA A 168 8.23 -12.26 14.79
N ASP A 169 8.91 -13.33 14.37
CA ASP A 169 9.98 -13.33 13.38
C ASP A 169 9.50 -13.23 11.92
N HIS A 170 8.18 -13.34 11.69
CA HIS A 170 7.53 -13.14 10.39
C HIS A 170 7.17 -11.67 10.13
N TYR A 171 7.41 -10.80 11.11
CA TYR A 171 7.17 -9.36 10.97
C TYR A 171 8.45 -8.56 11.22
N ARG A 172 8.67 -7.53 10.40
CA ARG A 172 9.69 -6.52 10.59
C ARG A 172 9.18 -5.16 10.13
N CYS A 173 9.54 -4.12 10.87
CA CYS A 173 9.46 -2.74 10.43
C CYS A 173 10.84 -2.10 10.51
N SER A 174 11.26 -1.44 9.44
CA SER A 174 12.51 -0.67 9.36
C SER A 174 12.19 0.79 9.07
N PHE A 175 12.88 1.70 9.78
CA PHE A 175 12.81 3.14 9.56
C PHE A 175 14.12 3.60 8.94
N TYR A 176 14.02 4.29 7.81
CA TYR A 176 15.16 4.79 7.06
C TYR A 176 15.26 6.32 7.19
N PRO A 177 16.45 6.89 7.30
CA PRO A 177 16.62 8.34 7.34
C PRO A 177 16.28 8.96 5.98
N GLY A 178 15.64 10.14 6.01
CA GLY A 178 15.32 10.93 4.82
C GLY A 178 13.83 11.04 4.52
N PRO A 179 13.51 11.75 3.42
CA PRO A 179 12.15 11.99 2.97
C PRO A 179 11.56 10.75 2.27
N HIS A 180 10.29 10.86 1.89
CA HIS A 180 9.55 9.83 1.14
C HIS A 180 10.31 9.25 -0.06
N LYS A 181 10.70 7.97 0.02
CA LYS A 181 11.54 7.32 -0.99
C LYS A 181 11.43 5.79 -0.93
N PHE A 182 11.99 5.17 -1.95
CA PHE A 182 12.28 3.73 -1.97
C PHE A 182 13.63 3.54 -2.68
N ASP A 183 14.71 3.89 -1.98
CA ASP A 183 16.06 3.86 -2.52
C ASP A 183 16.67 2.44 -2.55
N ALA A 184 17.91 2.35 -3.07
CA ALA A 184 18.59 1.07 -3.25
C ALA A 184 18.79 0.29 -1.93
N SER A 185 18.97 0.97 -0.80
CA SER A 185 19.11 0.32 0.50
C SER A 185 17.81 -0.32 0.96
N MET A 186 16.68 0.38 0.82
CA MET A 186 15.36 -0.14 1.10
C MET A 186 14.97 -1.28 0.15
N GLN A 187 15.31 -1.16 -1.14
CA GLN A 187 15.08 -2.22 -2.13
C GLN A 187 15.88 -3.48 -1.80
N THR A 188 17.12 -3.33 -1.35
CA THR A 188 17.95 -4.46 -0.92
C THR A 188 17.30 -5.23 0.24
N GLU A 189 16.76 -4.52 1.24
CA GLU A 189 16.03 -5.17 2.34
C GLU A 189 14.75 -5.83 1.84
N ALA A 190 13.96 -5.15 1.00
CA ALA A 190 12.72 -5.66 0.44
C ALA A 190 12.93 -6.95 -0.36
N PHE A 191 13.90 -6.96 -1.27
CA PHE A 191 14.21 -8.14 -2.07
C PHE A 191 14.81 -9.27 -1.23
N GLY A 192 15.67 -8.95 -0.26
CA GLY A 192 16.18 -9.94 0.71
C GLY A 192 15.06 -10.56 1.55
N TRP A 193 14.01 -9.80 1.87
CA TRP A 193 12.82 -10.32 2.54
C TRP A 193 12.05 -11.30 1.67
N PHE A 194 11.83 -10.97 0.39
CA PHE A 194 11.21 -11.89 -0.55
C PHE A 194 12.06 -13.14 -0.76
N ASP A 195 13.39 -13.00 -0.87
CA ASP A 195 14.30 -14.13 -1.02
C ASP A 195 14.20 -15.09 0.18
N LYS A 196 14.14 -14.54 1.38
CA LYS A 196 14.00 -15.35 2.60
C LYS A 196 12.71 -16.17 2.64
N TRP A 197 11.61 -15.61 2.15
CA TRP A 197 10.28 -16.18 2.38
C TRP A 197 9.64 -16.82 1.15
N LEU A 198 10.12 -16.49 -0.05
CA LEU A 198 9.58 -17.01 -1.32
C LEU A 198 10.56 -17.90 -2.08
N LYS A 199 11.87 -17.81 -1.79
CA LYS A 199 12.85 -18.79 -2.30
C LYS A 199 12.95 -19.98 -1.35
N PHE A 200 13.52 -21.04 -1.88
CA PHE A 200 13.81 -22.28 -1.12
C PHE A 200 15.11 -22.14 -0.35
#